data_f739d5544caa35fe3198ad80f01b4691
#
_entry.id   f739d5544caa35fe3198ad80f01b4691
#
_cell.length_a   1.000
_cell.length_b   1.000
_cell.length_c   1.000
_cell.angle_alpha   90.00
_cell.angle_beta   90.00
_cell.angle_gamma   90.00
#
_symmetry.space_group_name_H-M   'P 1'
#
loop_
_entity.id
_entity.type
_entity.pdbx_description
1 polymer ?
#
loop_
_entity_poly.entity_id
_entity_poly.type
_entity_poly.pdbx_seq_one_letter_code
_entity_poly.pdbx_strand_id
1 'polypeptide(L)'
;MTAPSGGSDRAEGTEGRTEPAPPRRRDAARSRELLVRAALELFAERGYDRTTTREIGERAGVDPALIARYFGGKTQLYLATVRLELGDEAPADLLEKERLRTLLVRLTQRGPGPSFQAAVMPGDNTEVQQASRSYLYQRMVHPLHERFTAERVDRPQLRAELAAAAFAGVILARSSGAFSELAAADPEELLPLLHELLAASRPH
;
A
#
# COMPACT_ATOMS: atom_id res chain seq x y z
N MET A 1 60.57 42.24 29.86
CA MET A 1 60.45 42.93 28.58
C MET A 1 60.02 41.94 27.52
N THR A 2 58.87 42.14 26.98
CA THR A 2 58.33 41.68 25.71
C THR A 2 57.59 40.33 25.68
N ALA A 3 56.28 40.35 25.81
CA ALA A 3 55.36 39.47 25.11
C ALA A 3 55.32 39.88 23.60
N PRO A 4 54.52 39.30 22.72
CA PRO A 4 53.51 38.24 22.78
C PRO A 4 53.54 37.34 21.55
N SER A 5 52.72 36.28 21.51
CA SER A 5 52.26 35.85 20.23
C SER A 5 51.01 34.97 20.34
N GLY A 6 50.08 35.27 19.50
CA GLY A 6 48.72 34.82 19.41
C GLY A 6 48.55 33.37 19.01
N GLY A 7 47.57 32.72 19.63
CA GLY A 7 47.02 31.46 19.30
C GLY A 7 45.88 31.59 18.31
N SER A 8 45.97 30.91 17.20
CA SER A 8 44.89 30.75 16.22
C SER A 8 44.02 29.60 16.64
N ASP A 9 42.79 29.90 16.99
CA ASP A 9 41.73 28.95 17.26
C ASP A 9 41.19 28.41 15.93
N ARG A 10 41.41 27.15 15.66
CA ARG A 10 40.77 26.42 14.56
C ARG A 10 39.70 25.55 15.15
N ALA A 11 38.47 25.97 15.01
CA ALA A 11 37.32 25.14 15.19
C ALA A 11 37.32 24.02 14.12
N GLU A 12 37.67 22.81 14.53
CA GLU A 12 37.44 21.61 13.71
C GLU A 12 35.97 21.20 13.81
N GLY A 13 35.26 21.37 12.70
CA GLY A 13 33.91 20.85 12.52
C GLY A 13 33.90 19.31 12.58
N THR A 14 33.24 18.77 13.59
CA THR A 14 32.96 17.35 13.71
C THR A 14 31.85 17.01 12.69
N GLU A 15 32.25 16.65 11.49
CA GLU A 15 31.37 15.96 10.54
C GLU A 15 30.96 14.62 11.14
N GLY A 16 29.68 14.50 11.47
CA GLY A 16 29.08 13.25 11.94
C GLY A 16 29.19 12.16 10.90
N ARG A 17 30.23 11.37 10.95
CA ARG A 17 30.36 10.10 10.21
C ARG A 17 29.33 9.15 10.76
N THR A 18 28.25 8.96 10.04
CA THR A 18 27.30 7.85 10.27
C THR A 18 28.04 6.54 10.00
N GLU A 19 28.44 5.88 11.06
CA GLU A 19 29.16 4.59 10.98
C GLU A 19 28.29 3.54 10.27
N PRO A 20 28.78 2.83 9.25
CA PRO A 20 27.99 1.82 8.56
C PRO A 20 27.70 0.66 9.50
N ALA A 21 26.42 0.30 9.65
CA ALA A 21 25.95 -0.78 10.51
C ALA A 21 26.71 -2.10 10.25
N PRO A 22 26.98 -2.92 11.29
CA PRO A 22 27.78 -4.14 11.17
C PRO A 22 27.17 -5.15 10.20
N PRO A 23 27.97 -5.97 9.49
CA PRO A 23 27.55 -6.85 8.38
C PRO A 23 26.31 -7.70 8.68
N ARG A 24 26.22 -8.33 9.84
CA ARG A 24 25.09 -9.17 10.27
C ARG A 24 23.74 -8.43 10.35
N ARG A 25 23.75 -7.13 10.68
CA ARG A 25 22.50 -6.30 10.70
C ARG A 25 22.03 -5.95 9.30
N ARG A 26 22.96 -5.71 8.37
CA ARG A 26 22.65 -5.44 6.96
C ARG A 26 22.05 -6.68 6.29
N ASP A 27 22.60 -7.87 6.54
CA ASP A 27 22.10 -9.13 5.99
C ASP A 27 20.70 -9.45 6.53
N ALA A 28 20.44 -9.21 7.82
CA ALA A 28 19.13 -9.41 8.42
C ALA A 28 18.09 -8.42 7.84
N ALA A 29 18.43 -7.14 7.67
CA ALA A 29 17.56 -6.15 7.07
C ALA A 29 17.23 -6.49 5.61
N ARG A 30 18.23 -6.89 4.84
CA ARG A 30 18.06 -7.33 3.45
C ARG A 30 17.17 -8.58 3.34
N SER A 31 17.37 -9.57 4.21
CA SER A 31 16.54 -10.79 4.24
C SER A 31 15.09 -10.46 4.58
N ARG A 32 14.85 -9.55 5.53
CA ARG A 32 13.49 -9.06 5.86
C ARG A 32 12.81 -8.42 4.65
N GLU A 33 13.52 -7.54 3.96
CA GLU A 33 13.01 -6.84 2.78
C GLU A 33 12.66 -7.82 1.65
N LEU A 34 13.54 -8.79 1.37
CA LEU A 34 13.32 -9.82 0.36
C LEU A 34 12.08 -10.67 0.69
N LEU A 35 11.91 -11.06 1.96
CA LEU A 35 10.75 -11.83 2.41
C LEU A 35 9.45 -11.03 2.28
N VAL A 36 9.44 -9.73 2.64
CA VAL A 36 8.24 -8.89 2.49
C VAL A 36 7.88 -8.71 1.02
N ARG A 37 8.86 -8.48 0.15
CA ARG A 37 8.63 -8.32 -1.30
C ARG A 37 8.09 -9.60 -1.94
N ALA A 38 8.71 -10.75 -1.67
CA ALA A 38 8.26 -12.04 -2.15
C ALA A 38 6.85 -12.41 -1.64
N ALA A 39 6.57 -12.08 -0.38
CA ALA A 39 5.25 -12.26 0.22
C ALA A 39 4.20 -11.39 -0.47
N LEU A 40 4.49 -10.12 -0.73
CA LEU A 40 3.60 -9.20 -1.43
C LEU A 40 3.22 -9.73 -2.82
N GLU A 41 4.20 -10.20 -3.59
CA GLU A 41 4.00 -10.79 -4.92
C GLU A 41 3.11 -12.03 -4.84
N LEU A 42 3.44 -12.99 -3.98
CA LEU A 42 2.70 -14.25 -3.86
C LEU A 42 1.29 -14.06 -3.32
N PHE A 43 1.09 -13.13 -2.37
CA PHE A 43 -0.25 -12.80 -1.88
C PHE A 43 -1.09 -12.11 -2.97
N ALA A 44 -0.48 -11.30 -3.83
CA ALA A 44 -1.16 -10.70 -4.97
C ALA A 44 -1.54 -11.74 -6.04
N GLU A 45 -0.66 -12.72 -6.32
CA GLU A 45 -0.88 -13.77 -7.31
C GLU A 45 -1.97 -14.78 -6.90
N ARG A 46 -1.99 -15.17 -5.62
CA ARG A 46 -2.73 -16.36 -5.14
C ARG A 46 -3.64 -16.11 -3.94
N GLY A 47 -3.55 -14.94 -3.33
CA GLY A 47 -4.21 -14.63 -2.06
C GLY A 47 -3.45 -15.18 -0.85
N TYR A 48 -3.88 -14.73 0.33
CA TYR A 48 -3.26 -15.12 1.59
C TYR A 48 -3.35 -16.63 1.85
N ASP A 49 -4.54 -17.25 1.72
CA ASP A 49 -4.79 -18.63 2.15
C ASP A 49 -3.97 -19.64 1.34
N ARG A 50 -3.83 -19.43 0.04
CA ARG A 50 -3.12 -20.33 -0.88
C ARG A 50 -1.61 -20.14 -0.93
N THR A 51 -1.05 -19.19 -0.21
CA THR A 51 0.39 -18.92 -0.13
C THR A 51 0.98 -19.54 1.12
N THR A 52 2.10 -20.25 1.01
CA THR A 52 2.82 -20.85 2.15
C THR A 52 4.09 -20.09 2.47
N THR A 53 4.54 -20.18 3.73
CA THR A 53 5.83 -19.60 4.16
C THR A 53 7.02 -20.20 3.43
N ARG A 54 6.92 -21.49 3.02
CA ARG A 54 7.94 -22.16 2.24
C ARG A 54 8.10 -21.53 0.86
N GLU A 55 7.00 -21.33 0.13
CA GLU A 55 7.02 -20.66 -1.19
C GLU A 55 7.55 -19.23 -1.11
N ILE A 56 7.21 -18.51 -0.03
CA ILE A 56 7.75 -17.16 0.20
C ILE A 56 9.27 -17.22 0.38
N GLY A 57 9.77 -18.15 1.20
CA GLY A 57 11.22 -18.32 1.39
C GLY A 57 11.93 -18.70 0.10
N GLU A 58 11.39 -19.65 -0.67
CA GLU A 58 11.91 -20.07 -1.97
C GLU A 58 11.96 -18.91 -2.98
N ARG A 59 10.87 -18.12 -3.09
CA ARG A 59 10.80 -16.92 -3.95
C ARG A 59 11.79 -15.84 -3.54
N ALA A 60 11.98 -15.66 -2.23
CA ALA A 60 12.91 -14.68 -1.67
C ALA A 60 14.38 -15.11 -1.75
N GLY A 61 14.66 -16.39 -1.99
CA GLY A 61 16.02 -16.96 -1.84
C GLY A 61 16.52 -16.93 -0.39
N VAL A 62 15.61 -17.05 0.59
CA VAL A 62 15.87 -16.92 2.03
C VAL A 62 15.23 -18.09 2.76
N ASP A 63 15.91 -18.57 3.82
CA ASP A 63 15.37 -19.66 4.64
C ASP A 63 13.97 -19.30 5.20
N PRO A 64 12.93 -20.11 4.91
CA PRO A 64 11.57 -19.89 5.40
C PRO A 64 11.46 -19.78 6.93
N ALA A 65 12.36 -20.42 7.69
CA ALA A 65 12.38 -20.33 9.15
C ALA A 65 12.62 -18.90 9.65
N LEU A 66 13.23 -18.04 8.83
CA LEU A 66 13.42 -16.62 9.16
C LEU A 66 12.10 -15.83 9.17
N ILE A 67 11.02 -16.33 8.54
CA ILE A 67 9.70 -15.71 8.62
C ILE A 67 9.19 -15.73 10.06
N ALA A 68 9.26 -16.89 10.72
CA ALA A 68 8.87 -17.00 12.14
C ALA A 68 9.78 -16.14 13.01
N ARG A 69 11.08 -16.13 12.75
CA ARG A 69 12.06 -15.36 13.54
C ARG A 69 11.90 -13.84 13.39
N TYR A 70 11.65 -13.35 12.18
CA TYR A 70 11.62 -11.91 11.91
C TYR A 70 10.24 -11.28 12.06
N PHE A 71 9.19 -12.05 11.81
CA PHE A 71 7.82 -11.55 11.75
C PHE A 71 6.90 -12.24 12.77
N GLY A 72 7.25 -13.41 13.32
CA GLY A 72 6.39 -14.17 14.18
C GLY A 72 5.42 -15.10 13.43
N GLY A 73 5.46 -15.11 12.09
CA GLY A 73 4.64 -16.00 11.27
C GLY A 73 4.07 -15.34 10.01
N LYS A 74 3.28 -16.11 9.26
CA LYS A 74 2.70 -15.70 7.98
C LYS A 74 1.76 -14.50 8.11
N THR A 75 0.93 -14.46 9.15
CA THR A 75 -0.02 -13.36 9.38
C THR A 75 0.71 -12.05 9.62
N GLN A 76 1.72 -12.04 10.48
CA GLN A 76 2.51 -10.84 10.77
C GLN A 76 3.35 -10.39 9.57
N LEU A 77 3.81 -11.32 8.75
CA LEU A 77 4.44 -11.02 7.47
C LEU A 77 3.44 -10.35 6.50
N TYR A 78 2.20 -10.85 6.43
CA TYR A 78 1.13 -10.22 5.65
C TYR A 78 0.85 -8.79 6.13
N LEU A 79 0.75 -8.56 7.44
CA LEU A 79 0.58 -7.21 7.98
C LEU A 79 1.75 -6.27 7.63
N ALA A 80 2.96 -6.82 7.50
CA ALA A 80 4.10 -6.06 7.02
C ALA A 80 3.97 -5.71 5.52
N THR A 81 3.39 -6.58 4.68
CA THR A 81 3.09 -6.24 3.27
C THR A 81 2.01 -5.17 3.16
N VAL A 82 0.96 -5.22 4.00
CA VAL A 82 -0.07 -4.18 4.07
C VAL A 82 0.54 -2.81 4.39
N ARG A 83 1.48 -2.76 5.34
CA ARG A 83 2.20 -1.52 5.68
C ARG A 83 3.06 -1.01 4.54
N LEU A 84 3.68 -1.92 3.78
CA LEU A 84 4.46 -1.56 2.60
C LEU A 84 3.55 -1.04 1.47
N GLU A 85 2.35 -1.62 1.29
CA GLU A 85 1.35 -1.14 0.34
C GLU A 85 0.78 0.22 0.73
N LEU A 86 0.64 0.47 2.04
CA LEU A 86 0.26 1.79 2.56
C LEU A 86 1.26 2.86 2.13
N GLY A 87 2.56 2.55 2.19
CA GLY A 87 3.65 3.42 1.75
C GLY A 87 3.53 4.87 2.21
N ASP A 88 4.37 5.74 1.69
CA ASP A 88 4.29 7.20 1.86
C ASP A 88 3.28 7.86 0.90
N GLU A 89 2.52 7.07 0.13
CA GLU A 89 1.53 7.62 -0.78
C GLU A 89 0.35 8.21 -0.01
N ALA A 90 0.02 9.46 -0.32
CA ALA A 90 -1.12 10.15 0.26
C ALA A 90 -2.44 9.37 0.04
N PRO A 91 -3.40 9.45 0.97
CA PRO A 91 -4.72 8.85 0.82
C PRO A 91 -5.36 9.21 -0.53
N ALA A 92 -6.03 8.26 -1.16
CA ALA A 92 -6.61 8.45 -2.48
C ALA A 92 -7.98 9.13 -2.38
N ASP A 93 -8.05 10.44 -2.59
CA ASP A 93 -9.32 11.10 -2.90
C ASP A 93 -9.74 10.68 -4.32
N LEU A 94 -10.68 9.73 -4.41
CA LEU A 94 -11.17 9.20 -5.69
C LEU A 94 -11.92 10.22 -6.54
N LEU A 95 -12.29 11.38 -5.99
CA LEU A 95 -12.94 12.48 -6.72
C LEU A 95 -11.91 13.53 -7.19
N GLU A 96 -10.64 13.40 -6.80
CA GLU A 96 -9.56 14.19 -7.35
C GLU A 96 -8.99 13.48 -8.59
N LYS A 97 -9.16 14.09 -9.76
CA LYS A 97 -8.91 13.46 -11.06
C LYS A 97 -7.48 12.92 -11.22
N GLU A 98 -6.47 13.66 -10.78
CA GLU A 98 -5.07 13.22 -10.92
C GLU A 98 -4.71 12.07 -9.98
N ARG A 99 -5.30 12.04 -8.79
CA ARG A 99 -5.14 10.91 -7.87
C ARG A 99 -5.86 9.66 -8.35
N LEU A 100 -7.08 9.83 -8.87
CA LEU A 100 -7.81 8.73 -9.50
C LEU A 100 -7.02 8.17 -10.70
N ARG A 101 -6.46 9.04 -11.56
CA ARG A 101 -5.60 8.64 -12.67
C ARG A 101 -4.40 7.82 -12.21
N THR A 102 -3.65 8.35 -11.25
CA THR A 102 -2.45 7.68 -10.70
C THR A 102 -2.78 6.30 -10.15
N LEU A 103 -3.88 6.21 -9.39
CA LEU A 103 -4.35 4.95 -8.83
C LEU A 103 -4.79 3.96 -9.91
N LEU A 104 -5.57 4.42 -10.89
CA LEU A 104 -6.07 3.61 -12.00
C LEU A 104 -4.92 3.04 -12.84
N VAL A 105 -3.96 3.87 -13.24
CA VAL A 105 -2.76 3.43 -14.00
C VAL A 105 -1.98 2.38 -13.21
N ARG A 106 -1.74 2.61 -11.92
CA ARG A 106 -1.03 1.67 -11.07
C ARG A 106 -1.76 0.32 -10.96
N LEU A 107 -3.08 0.35 -10.71
CA LEU A 107 -3.88 -0.87 -10.60
C LEU A 107 -4.01 -1.62 -11.92
N THR A 108 -3.97 -0.90 -13.05
CA THR A 108 -3.93 -1.53 -14.39
C THR A 108 -2.60 -2.24 -14.63
N GLN A 109 -1.48 -1.64 -14.22
CA GLN A 109 -0.14 -2.19 -14.44
C GLN A 109 0.21 -3.33 -13.49
N ARG A 110 -0.19 -3.23 -12.21
CA ARG A 110 0.23 -4.14 -11.12
C ARG A 110 -0.88 -5.04 -10.62
N GLY A 111 -2.13 -4.81 -11.06
CA GLY A 111 -3.32 -5.42 -10.49
C GLY A 111 -3.68 -4.87 -9.11
N PRO A 112 -4.86 -5.26 -8.59
CA PRO A 112 -5.24 -4.98 -7.21
C PRO A 112 -4.32 -5.75 -6.27
N GLY A 113 -3.70 -5.03 -5.30
CA GLY A 113 -2.83 -5.64 -4.31
C GLY A 113 -3.57 -6.63 -3.40
N PRO A 114 -2.84 -7.49 -2.65
CA PRO A 114 -3.42 -8.51 -1.80
C PRO A 114 -4.33 -7.93 -0.72
N SER A 115 -4.00 -6.77 -0.18
CA SER A 115 -4.82 -6.08 0.82
C SER A 115 -6.16 -5.60 0.28
N PHE A 116 -6.18 -5.14 -0.97
CA PHE A 116 -7.40 -4.75 -1.65
C PHE A 116 -8.32 -5.95 -1.88
N GLN A 117 -7.77 -7.06 -2.37
CA GLN A 117 -8.52 -8.30 -2.60
C GLN A 117 -9.07 -8.86 -1.29
N ALA A 118 -8.25 -8.98 -0.25
CA ALA A 118 -8.64 -9.51 1.05
C ALA A 118 -9.65 -8.62 1.80
N ALA A 119 -9.71 -7.30 1.51
CA ALA A 119 -10.70 -6.42 2.11
C ALA A 119 -12.13 -6.69 1.60
N VAL A 120 -12.26 -7.05 0.33
CA VAL A 120 -13.57 -7.19 -0.35
C VAL A 120 -14.00 -8.64 -0.57
N MET A 121 -13.06 -9.59 -0.54
CA MET A 121 -13.35 -11.01 -0.69
C MET A 121 -13.43 -11.73 0.68
N PRO A 122 -14.31 -12.71 0.84
CA PRO A 122 -14.31 -13.56 2.04
C PRO A 122 -12.99 -14.29 2.22
N GLY A 123 -12.54 -14.46 3.46
CA GLY A 123 -11.35 -15.21 3.82
C GLY A 123 -11.48 -15.74 5.25
N ASP A 124 -10.75 -16.80 5.57
CA ASP A 124 -10.88 -17.51 6.85
C ASP A 124 -10.08 -16.84 7.98
N ASN A 125 -9.11 -15.98 7.66
CA ASN A 125 -8.28 -15.32 8.66
C ASN A 125 -8.85 -13.93 9.03
N THR A 126 -9.45 -13.85 10.22
CA THR A 126 -10.08 -12.64 10.75
C THR A 126 -9.10 -11.47 10.88
N GLU A 127 -7.86 -11.72 11.33
CA GLU A 127 -6.84 -10.67 11.50
C GLU A 127 -6.43 -10.07 10.15
N VAL A 128 -6.23 -10.92 9.14
CA VAL A 128 -5.95 -10.50 7.76
C VAL A 128 -7.10 -9.67 7.19
N GLN A 129 -8.33 -10.13 7.38
CA GLN A 129 -9.52 -9.42 6.92
C GLN A 129 -9.68 -8.05 7.59
N GLN A 130 -9.52 -8.00 8.89
CA GLN A 130 -9.63 -6.74 9.64
C GLN A 130 -8.57 -5.74 9.22
N ALA A 131 -7.31 -6.18 9.09
CA ALA A 131 -6.23 -5.31 8.62
C ALA A 131 -6.48 -4.79 7.20
N SER A 132 -6.94 -5.65 6.30
CA SER A 132 -7.24 -5.30 4.92
C SER A 132 -8.42 -4.33 4.80
N ARG A 133 -9.48 -4.52 5.61
CA ARG A 133 -10.61 -3.58 5.70
C ARG A 133 -10.18 -2.23 6.26
N SER A 134 -9.35 -2.22 7.30
CA SER A 134 -8.79 -0.98 7.85
C SER A 134 -7.93 -0.26 6.82
N TYR A 135 -7.13 -1.00 6.05
CA TYR A 135 -6.37 -0.46 4.93
C TYR A 135 -7.28 0.23 3.90
N LEU A 136 -8.31 -0.48 3.41
CA LEU A 136 -9.23 0.05 2.41
C LEU A 136 -9.96 1.30 2.93
N TYR A 137 -10.40 1.26 4.18
CA TYR A 137 -11.06 2.39 4.83
C TYR A 137 -10.16 3.63 4.86
N GLN A 138 -8.97 3.51 5.43
CA GLN A 138 -8.01 4.62 5.55
C GLN A 138 -7.58 5.17 4.18
N ARG A 139 -7.49 4.30 3.21
CA ARG A 139 -6.97 4.66 1.88
C ARG A 139 -7.99 5.34 0.98
N MET A 140 -9.24 4.89 1.02
CA MET A 140 -10.27 5.28 0.06
C MET A 140 -11.50 5.90 0.70
N VAL A 141 -12.00 5.33 1.81
CA VAL A 141 -13.26 5.79 2.41
C VAL A 141 -13.04 7.06 3.22
N HIS A 142 -12.03 7.09 4.07
CA HIS A 142 -11.77 8.21 4.98
C HIS A 142 -11.59 9.55 4.24
N PRO A 143 -10.79 9.67 3.16
CA PRO A 143 -10.66 10.93 2.44
C PRO A 143 -11.98 11.44 1.82
N LEU A 144 -12.78 10.52 1.29
CA LEU A 144 -14.09 10.85 0.75
C LEU A 144 -15.08 11.25 1.84
N HIS A 145 -15.06 10.57 2.98
CA HIS A 145 -15.88 10.91 4.13
C HIS A 145 -15.55 12.31 4.67
N GLU A 146 -14.27 12.64 4.84
CA GLU A 146 -13.86 14.00 5.26
C GLU A 146 -14.33 15.06 4.26
N ARG A 147 -14.15 14.80 2.97
CA ARG A 147 -14.61 15.69 1.90
C ARG A 147 -16.13 15.90 1.94
N PHE A 148 -16.92 14.83 1.95
CA PHE A 148 -18.37 14.92 2.00
C PHE A 148 -18.90 15.56 3.28
N THR A 149 -18.20 15.37 4.39
CA THR A 149 -18.50 16.06 5.66
C THR A 149 -18.25 17.56 5.55
N ALA A 150 -17.13 17.98 4.97
CA ALA A 150 -16.79 19.38 4.74
C ALA A 150 -17.78 20.05 3.77
N GLU A 151 -18.22 19.34 2.74
CA GLU A 151 -19.22 19.78 1.76
C GLU A 151 -20.68 19.70 2.30
N ARG A 152 -20.88 19.23 3.54
CA ARG A 152 -22.17 19.06 4.21
C ARG A 152 -23.15 18.18 3.43
N VAL A 153 -22.62 17.17 2.75
CA VAL A 153 -23.44 16.17 2.04
C VAL A 153 -24.19 15.32 3.06
N ASP A 154 -25.43 14.97 2.78
CA ASP A 154 -26.19 14.06 3.64
C ASP A 154 -25.57 12.64 3.60
N ARG A 155 -25.59 11.92 4.72
CA ARG A 155 -25.02 10.56 4.86
C ARG A 155 -23.59 10.42 4.33
N PRO A 156 -22.63 11.28 4.75
CA PRO A 156 -21.30 11.35 4.16
C PRO A 156 -20.55 10.03 4.23
N GLN A 157 -20.69 9.28 5.32
CA GLN A 157 -20.07 7.96 5.48
C GLN A 157 -20.58 6.95 4.45
N LEU A 158 -21.91 6.81 4.32
CA LEU A 158 -22.52 5.84 3.40
C LEU A 158 -22.15 6.16 1.94
N ARG A 159 -22.12 7.44 1.58
CA ARG A 159 -21.73 7.87 0.23
C ARG A 159 -20.27 7.61 -0.06
N ALA A 160 -19.39 7.84 0.91
CA ALA A 160 -17.96 7.50 0.79
C ALA A 160 -17.76 5.99 0.60
N GLU A 161 -18.48 5.17 1.36
CA GLU A 161 -18.44 3.71 1.22
C GLU A 161 -18.99 3.25 -0.13
N LEU A 162 -20.09 3.85 -0.63
CA LEU A 162 -20.64 3.54 -1.96
C LEU A 162 -19.64 3.89 -3.08
N ALA A 163 -19.01 5.05 -3.03
CA ALA A 163 -18.02 5.44 -4.01
C ALA A 163 -16.80 4.50 -3.98
N ALA A 164 -16.29 4.16 -2.79
CA ALA A 164 -15.20 3.21 -2.64
C ALA A 164 -15.59 1.80 -3.13
N ALA A 165 -16.82 1.34 -2.85
CA ALA A 165 -17.33 0.06 -3.33
C ALA A 165 -17.50 0.03 -4.86
N ALA A 166 -18.00 1.10 -5.46
CA ALA A 166 -18.10 1.22 -6.92
C ALA A 166 -16.72 1.15 -7.59
N PHE A 167 -15.75 1.91 -7.06
CA PHE A 167 -14.36 1.84 -7.53
C PHE A 167 -13.79 0.43 -7.40
N ALA A 168 -13.93 -0.20 -6.22
CA ALA A 168 -13.45 -1.55 -5.98
C ALA A 168 -14.08 -2.56 -6.94
N GLY A 169 -15.39 -2.46 -7.18
CA GLY A 169 -16.11 -3.31 -8.12
C GLY A 169 -15.59 -3.19 -9.55
N VAL A 170 -15.35 -1.96 -10.03
CA VAL A 170 -14.79 -1.70 -11.37
C VAL A 170 -13.39 -2.32 -11.49
N ILE A 171 -12.51 -2.11 -10.51
CA ILE A 171 -11.14 -2.65 -10.55
C ILE A 171 -11.15 -4.18 -10.53
N LEU A 172 -11.96 -4.82 -9.69
CA LEU A 172 -12.06 -6.29 -9.65
C LEU A 172 -12.66 -6.86 -10.93
N ALA A 173 -13.72 -6.25 -11.46
CA ALA A 173 -14.35 -6.67 -12.71
C ALA A 173 -13.38 -6.57 -13.89
N ARG A 174 -12.60 -5.48 -13.95
CA ARG A 174 -11.54 -5.30 -14.94
C ARG A 174 -10.46 -6.38 -14.81
N SER A 175 -9.97 -6.62 -13.61
CA SER A 175 -8.89 -7.57 -13.35
C SER A 175 -9.32 -9.03 -13.58
N SER A 176 -10.59 -9.34 -13.40
CA SER A 176 -11.13 -10.68 -13.64
C SER A 176 -11.37 -11.00 -15.12
N GLY A 177 -11.39 -9.98 -15.99
CA GLY A 177 -11.75 -10.13 -17.40
C GLY A 177 -13.24 -10.44 -17.63
N ALA A 178 -14.09 -10.27 -16.60
CA ALA A 178 -15.52 -10.60 -16.68
C ALA A 178 -16.27 -9.76 -17.74
N PHE A 179 -15.78 -8.57 -18.04
CA PHE A 179 -16.34 -7.65 -19.05
C PHE A 179 -15.24 -7.27 -20.05
N SER A 180 -15.36 -7.74 -21.28
CA SER A 180 -14.31 -7.64 -22.31
C SER A 180 -13.91 -6.18 -22.60
N GLU A 181 -14.89 -5.29 -22.82
CA GLU A 181 -14.63 -3.88 -23.08
C GLU A 181 -13.95 -3.20 -21.90
N LEU A 182 -14.44 -3.45 -20.66
CA LEU A 182 -13.83 -2.89 -19.45
C LEU A 182 -12.40 -3.40 -19.23
N ALA A 183 -12.15 -4.66 -19.53
CA ALA A 183 -10.81 -5.26 -19.39
C ALA A 183 -9.82 -4.68 -20.40
N ALA A 184 -10.27 -4.41 -21.65
CA ALA A 184 -9.46 -3.91 -22.74
C ALA A 184 -9.27 -2.38 -22.74
N ALA A 185 -10.18 -1.61 -22.11
CA ALA A 185 -10.17 -0.15 -22.13
C ALA A 185 -8.85 0.44 -21.64
N ASP A 186 -8.36 1.48 -22.31
CA ASP A 186 -7.20 2.23 -21.83
C ASP A 186 -7.55 2.99 -20.53
N PRO A 187 -6.62 3.11 -19.56
CA PRO A 187 -6.86 3.90 -18.36
C PRO A 187 -7.32 5.33 -18.61
N GLU A 188 -6.83 5.97 -19.68
CA GLU A 188 -7.22 7.35 -20.04
C GLU A 188 -8.66 7.42 -20.59
N GLU A 189 -9.14 6.38 -21.25
CA GLU A 189 -10.53 6.26 -21.70
C GLU A 189 -11.47 5.96 -20.53
N LEU A 190 -11.03 5.12 -19.59
CA LEU A 190 -11.81 4.74 -18.44
C LEU A 190 -11.92 5.87 -17.40
N LEU A 191 -10.90 6.70 -17.28
CA LEU A 191 -10.82 7.75 -16.26
C LEU A 191 -12.04 8.69 -16.23
N PRO A 192 -12.50 9.31 -17.34
CA PRO A 192 -13.67 10.20 -17.32
C PRO A 192 -14.95 9.48 -16.91
N LEU A 193 -15.17 8.27 -17.41
CA LEU A 193 -16.36 7.47 -17.12
C LEU A 193 -16.40 7.05 -15.62
N LEU A 194 -15.25 6.63 -15.11
CA LEU A 194 -15.11 6.27 -13.71
C LEU A 194 -15.28 7.49 -12.80
N HIS A 195 -14.70 8.62 -13.16
CA HIS A 195 -14.88 9.86 -12.40
C HIS A 195 -16.35 10.31 -12.37
N GLU A 196 -17.07 10.23 -13.49
CA GLU A 196 -18.51 10.51 -13.56
C GLU A 196 -19.33 9.57 -12.65
N LEU A 197 -19.06 8.26 -12.73
CA LEU A 197 -19.69 7.25 -11.88
C LEU A 197 -19.49 7.56 -10.39
N LEU A 198 -18.28 7.91 -9.98
CA LEU A 198 -17.97 8.23 -8.59
C LEU A 198 -18.56 9.57 -8.17
N ALA A 199 -18.59 10.57 -9.05
CA ALA A 199 -19.19 11.86 -8.80
C ALA A 199 -20.72 11.77 -8.59
N ALA A 200 -21.39 10.78 -9.18
CA ALA A 200 -22.80 10.52 -8.93
C ALA A 200 -23.14 10.17 -7.46
N SER A 201 -22.13 9.83 -6.65
CA SER A 201 -22.29 9.68 -5.20
C SER A 201 -22.50 11.01 -4.46
N ARG A 202 -22.32 12.16 -5.14
CA ARG A 202 -22.65 13.50 -4.65
C ARG A 202 -24.10 13.85 -4.99
N PRO A 203 -24.87 14.44 -4.07
CA PRO A 203 -26.15 15.03 -4.43
C PRO A 203 -25.91 16.27 -5.29
N HIS A 204 -26.82 16.55 -6.17
CA HIS A 204 -26.91 17.81 -6.92
C HIS A 204 -27.38 18.93 -5.99
#